data_4e64eb7d0b00317341cdb6135f4704f7
#
_entry.id   4e64eb7d0b00317341cdb6135f4704f7
#
_cell.length_a   1.000
_cell.length_b   1.000
_cell.length_c   1.000
_cell.angle_alpha   90.00
_cell.angle_beta   90.00
_cell.angle_gamma   90.00
#
_symmetry.space_group_name_H-M   'P 1'
#
loop_
_entity.id
_entity.type
_entity.pdbx_description
1 polymer ?
#
loop_
_entity_poly.entity_id
_entity_poly.type
_entity_poly.pdbx_seq_one_letter_code
_entity_poly.pdbx_strand_id
1 'polypeptide(L)'
;MSRFFDPPKAKPLLPKEKIDKVYKSMRFKVFMGSFLGYAAYYLVRKNLSLAAPGMIEDGLVDKAGVGVAMSAVSIAYAFSKFIMGSVSDRSDARKFLVVGLILSALTMMSVGLIPFGANQALNVAVIFCLMLIVGWLSGMGWPPCGRIMAHWFSQNERSFKMSIWNTSHTLGGGTLGLLVTFGVVVFGSMGIEATWKAAFIMPSAIALLLALFCWWALRDTPQSCGLPPIDEYRNDFSGVKSKKGEEQKIPFKTLFVDYIFKNKWIWMIALANAFVYMVRYGVGDWAPIYLQEMDIMTAKESNLAFALHNYAGIPGTIVCGWISTKFFKGRCAPPNIIFMGAVLLGTLVYWQAGNIAGFMAADAAAVSAISKALVYFGLILIGFCIYGPVALVSIQALNLVPKNAAGTAAGFVGLFGYLLGDAILSKLLMGTVAQTSGWGVTFILLSAASVIAMFLCALTIKSEKN
;
A
#
# COMPACT_ATOMS: atom_id res chain seq x y z
N MET A 1 -7.25 -20.91 -18.70
CA MET A 1 -6.57 -19.64 -18.95
C MET A 1 -6.44 -19.41 -20.43
N SER A 2 -6.61 -18.18 -20.93
CA SER A 2 -6.40 -17.91 -22.36
C SER A 2 -4.90 -18.08 -22.69
N ARG A 3 -4.58 -18.64 -23.88
CA ARG A 3 -3.19 -18.77 -24.37
C ARG A 3 -2.39 -17.47 -24.33
N PHE A 4 -3.06 -16.33 -24.20
CA PHE A 4 -2.42 -15.02 -24.11
C PHE A 4 -1.51 -14.85 -22.89
N PHE A 5 -1.91 -15.40 -21.74
CA PHE A 5 -1.14 -15.29 -20.50
C PHE A 5 -0.10 -16.39 -20.30
N ASP A 6 0.02 -17.35 -21.23
CA ASP A 6 1.00 -18.42 -21.08
C ASP A 6 2.42 -17.85 -20.95
N PRO A 7 3.26 -18.42 -20.06
CA PRO A 7 4.67 -18.03 -19.94
C PRO A 7 5.40 -18.19 -21.27
N PRO A 8 6.30 -17.26 -21.61
CA PRO A 8 7.06 -17.33 -22.85
C PRO A 8 8.03 -18.52 -22.83
N LYS A 9 8.17 -19.20 -23.96
CA LYS A 9 9.15 -20.28 -24.12
C LYS A 9 10.58 -19.74 -24.01
N ALA A 10 11.49 -20.57 -23.50
CA ALA A 10 12.91 -20.28 -23.51
C ALA A 10 13.43 -20.15 -24.95
N LYS A 11 14.29 -19.16 -25.19
CA LYS A 11 14.99 -18.96 -26.45
C LYS A 11 16.38 -19.63 -26.41
N PRO A 12 16.96 -19.95 -27.57
CA PRO A 12 18.36 -20.38 -27.64
C PRO A 12 19.27 -19.36 -26.93
N LEU A 13 20.31 -19.86 -26.26
CA LEU A 13 21.28 -19.02 -25.55
C LEU A 13 22.01 -18.08 -26.54
N LEU A 14 22.19 -16.85 -26.09
CA LEU A 14 23.01 -15.87 -26.82
C LEU A 14 24.49 -16.29 -26.80
N PRO A 15 25.30 -15.81 -27.77
CA PRO A 15 26.75 -15.98 -27.73
C PRO A 15 27.35 -15.46 -26.42
N LYS A 16 28.31 -16.19 -25.85
CA LYS A 16 28.91 -15.89 -24.53
C LYS A 16 29.36 -14.44 -24.38
N GLU A 17 29.92 -13.85 -25.43
CA GLU A 17 30.41 -12.46 -25.44
C GLU A 17 29.31 -11.42 -25.23
N LYS A 18 28.06 -11.74 -25.59
CA LYS A 18 26.91 -10.81 -25.49
C LYS A 18 26.14 -10.97 -24.18
N ILE A 19 26.27 -12.12 -23.52
CA ILE A 19 25.45 -12.45 -22.32
C ILE A 19 25.59 -11.37 -21.25
N ASP A 20 26.79 -11.00 -20.87
CA ASP A 20 27.07 -10.08 -19.76
C ASP A 20 26.48 -8.69 -19.99
N LYS A 21 26.67 -8.15 -21.19
CA LYS A 21 26.15 -6.82 -21.59
C LYS A 21 24.62 -6.80 -21.61
N VAL A 22 24.02 -7.83 -22.21
CA VAL A 22 22.57 -7.95 -22.30
C VAL A 22 21.97 -8.20 -20.91
N TYR A 23 22.58 -9.04 -20.10
CA TYR A 23 22.10 -9.35 -18.74
C TYR A 23 22.05 -8.10 -17.85
N LYS A 24 23.15 -7.34 -17.78
CA LYS A 24 23.23 -6.09 -17.02
C LYS A 24 22.16 -5.08 -17.44
N SER A 25 22.02 -4.87 -18.74
CA SER A 25 20.99 -3.96 -19.28
C SER A 25 19.57 -4.43 -18.99
N MET A 26 19.29 -5.72 -19.18
CA MET A 26 17.96 -6.28 -18.94
C MET A 26 17.60 -6.26 -17.47
N ARG A 27 18.50 -6.60 -16.55
CA ARG A 27 18.27 -6.54 -15.09
C ARG A 27 17.86 -5.14 -14.63
N PHE A 28 18.55 -4.11 -15.14
CA PHE A 28 18.19 -2.73 -14.80
C PHE A 28 16.80 -2.37 -15.33
N LYS A 29 16.50 -2.69 -16.61
CA LYS A 29 15.20 -2.41 -17.23
C LYS A 29 14.06 -3.13 -16.49
N VAL A 30 14.26 -4.41 -16.18
CA VAL A 30 13.25 -5.23 -15.49
C VAL A 30 13.04 -4.76 -14.07
N PHE A 31 14.11 -4.36 -13.37
CA PHE A 31 13.99 -3.77 -12.03
C PHE A 31 13.17 -2.47 -12.08
N MET A 32 13.54 -1.54 -12.96
CA MET A 32 12.83 -0.26 -13.12
C MET A 32 11.38 -0.46 -13.60
N GLY A 33 11.16 -1.40 -14.52
CA GLY A 33 9.81 -1.74 -14.98
C GLY A 33 8.93 -2.30 -13.86
N SER A 34 9.45 -3.19 -13.02
CA SER A 34 8.70 -3.72 -11.87
C SER A 34 8.49 -2.68 -10.77
N PHE A 35 9.49 -1.83 -10.52
CA PHE A 35 9.42 -0.74 -9.54
C PHE A 35 8.38 0.32 -9.92
N LEU A 36 8.50 0.87 -11.14
CA LEU A 36 7.57 1.89 -11.63
C LEU A 36 6.18 1.30 -11.92
N GLY A 37 6.10 0.07 -12.39
CA GLY A 37 4.82 -0.62 -12.59
C GLY A 37 4.05 -0.81 -11.29
N TYR A 38 4.72 -1.19 -10.22
CA TYR A 38 4.06 -1.30 -8.92
C TYR A 38 3.73 0.07 -8.30
N ALA A 39 4.59 1.08 -8.48
CA ALA A 39 4.27 2.46 -8.11
C ALA A 39 3.02 2.96 -8.86
N ALA A 40 2.88 2.63 -10.16
CA ALA A 40 1.73 3.02 -10.97
C ALA A 40 0.39 2.43 -10.47
N TYR A 41 0.38 1.24 -9.88
CA TYR A 41 -0.81 0.70 -9.22
C TYR A 41 -1.29 1.60 -8.06
N TYR A 42 -0.37 2.29 -7.38
CA TYR A 42 -0.74 3.23 -6.31
C TYR A 42 -1.22 4.59 -6.83
N LEU A 43 -0.92 4.94 -8.08
CA LEU A 43 -1.52 6.10 -8.74
C LEU A 43 -3.01 5.93 -9.05
N VAL A 44 -3.50 4.68 -9.09
CA VAL A 44 -4.89 4.37 -9.45
C VAL A 44 -5.64 3.58 -8.37
N ARG A 45 -5.27 3.80 -7.10
CA ARG A 45 -5.86 3.04 -5.99
C ARG A 45 -6.50 3.91 -4.91
N LYS A 46 -5.96 5.11 -4.67
CA LYS A 46 -6.37 6.00 -3.57
C LYS A 46 -6.97 7.33 -4.06
N ASN A 47 -7.32 7.41 -5.31
CA ASN A 47 -7.79 8.62 -5.99
C ASN A 47 -9.06 9.19 -5.34
N LEU A 48 -9.97 8.32 -4.89
CA LEU A 48 -11.22 8.73 -4.25
C LEU A 48 -10.98 9.53 -2.96
N SER A 49 -9.95 9.20 -2.19
CA SER A 49 -9.57 9.95 -0.98
C SER A 49 -9.23 11.43 -1.27
N LEU A 50 -8.60 11.70 -2.42
CA LEU A 50 -8.22 13.05 -2.85
C LEU A 50 -9.33 13.78 -3.59
N ALA A 51 -10.24 13.04 -4.23
CA ALA A 51 -11.42 13.60 -4.91
C ALA A 51 -12.59 13.88 -3.96
N ALA A 52 -12.67 13.13 -2.86
CA ALA A 52 -13.82 13.14 -1.97
C ALA A 52 -14.22 14.52 -1.42
N PRO A 53 -13.29 15.42 -1.02
CA PRO A 53 -13.67 16.75 -0.57
C PRO A 53 -14.52 17.50 -1.59
N GLY A 54 -14.06 17.59 -2.84
CA GLY A 54 -14.83 18.26 -3.91
C GLY A 54 -16.13 17.53 -4.26
N MET A 55 -16.16 16.20 -4.22
CA MET A 55 -17.39 15.44 -4.45
C MET A 55 -18.43 15.64 -3.34
N ILE A 56 -17.98 15.83 -2.09
CA ILE A 56 -18.85 16.14 -0.94
C ILE A 56 -19.40 17.58 -1.08
N GLU A 57 -18.54 18.53 -1.44
CA GLU A 57 -18.91 19.93 -1.67
C GLU A 57 -19.97 20.05 -2.79
N ASP A 58 -19.79 19.29 -3.88
CA ASP A 58 -20.76 19.21 -4.98
C ASP A 58 -22.04 18.43 -4.60
N GLY A 59 -22.16 17.90 -3.39
CA GLY A 59 -23.31 17.14 -2.91
C GLY A 59 -23.52 15.77 -3.58
N LEU A 60 -22.51 15.24 -4.25
CA LEU A 60 -22.56 13.97 -5.00
C LEU A 60 -22.49 12.73 -4.09
N VAL A 61 -21.82 12.84 -2.96
CA VAL A 61 -21.62 11.80 -1.94
C VAL A 61 -21.53 12.45 -0.55
N ASP A 62 -21.78 11.68 0.50
CA ASP A 62 -21.48 12.06 1.88
C ASP A 62 -20.27 11.27 2.43
N LYS A 63 -19.81 11.60 3.64
CA LYS A 63 -18.64 10.92 4.27
C LYS A 63 -18.86 9.42 4.48
N ALA A 64 -20.07 9.03 4.84
CA ALA A 64 -20.41 7.62 5.02
C ALA A 64 -20.35 6.89 3.67
N GLY A 65 -20.91 7.47 2.62
CA GLY A 65 -20.86 6.96 1.25
C GLY A 65 -19.43 6.86 0.70
N VAL A 66 -18.59 7.87 0.96
CA VAL A 66 -17.15 7.81 0.63
C VAL A 66 -16.48 6.64 1.35
N GLY A 67 -16.76 6.44 2.63
CA GLY A 67 -16.24 5.31 3.41
C GLY A 67 -16.65 3.96 2.83
N VAL A 68 -17.94 3.82 2.46
CA VAL A 68 -18.48 2.64 1.77
C VAL A 68 -17.75 2.42 0.45
N ALA A 69 -17.64 3.43 -0.40
CA ALA A 69 -17.00 3.31 -1.70
C ALA A 69 -15.50 2.97 -1.60
N MET A 70 -14.77 3.60 -0.67
CA MET A 70 -13.34 3.29 -0.43
C MET A 70 -13.14 1.87 0.12
N SER A 71 -14.06 1.34 0.92
CA SER A 71 -13.95 -0.01 1.49
C SER A 71 -13.94 -1.10 0.42
N ALA A 72 -14.59 -0.85 -0.72
CA ALA A 72 -14.66 -1.77 -1.85
C ALA A 72 -13.28 -2.18 -2.37
N VAL A 73 -12.34 -1.21 -2.47
CA VAL A 73 -10.97 -1.50 -2.91
C VAL A 73 -10.29 -2.49 -1.95
N SER A 74 -10.44 -2.26 -0.66
CA SER A 74 -9.76 -3.06 0.37
C SER A 74 -10.35 -4.46 0.48
N ILE A 75 -11.67 -4.58 0.41
CA ILE A 75 -12.39 -5.86 0.40
C ILE A 75 -11.93 -6.69 -0.82
N ALA A 76 -12.07 -6.12 -2.02
CA ALA A 76 -11.71 -6.82 -3.25
C ALA A 76 -10.22 -7.20 -3.29
N TYR A 77 -9.34 -6.29 -2.85
CA TYR A 77 -7.90 -6.54 -2.81
C TYR A 77 -7.51 -7.65 -1.83
N ALA A 78 -8.15 -7.74 -0.67
CA ALA A 78 -7.88 -8.79 0.32
C ALA A 78 -8.05 -10.20 -0.27
N PHE A 79 -9.14 -10.41 -1.01
CA PHE A 79 -9.40 -11.69 -1.68
C PHE A 79 -8.56 -11.86 -2.96
N SER A 80 -8.49 -10.82 -3.78
CA SER A 80 -7.79 -10.86 -5.05
C SER A 80 -6.30 -11.17 -4.88
N LYS A 81 -5.62 -10.56 -3.92
CA LYS A 81 -4.20 -10.80 -3.66
C LYS A 81 -3.88 -12.28 -3.44
N PHE A 82 -4.75 -13.00 -2.76
CA PHE A 82 -4.60 -14.43 -2.51
C PHE A 82 -4.80 -15.25 -3.79
N ILE A 83 -5.87 -14.99 -4.54
CA ILE A 83 -6.20 -15.72 -5.76
C ILE A 83 -5.20 -15.41 -6.89
N MET A 84 -4.89 -14.11 -7.08
CA MET A 84 -4.01 -13.65 -8.15
C MET A 84 -2.55 -14.08 -7.96
N GLY A 85 -2.13 -14.41 -6.73
CA GLY A 85 -0.84 -15.06 -6.49
C GLY A 85 -0.70 -16.36 -7.25
N SER A 86 -1.66 -17.30 -7.08
CA SER A 86 -1.66 -18.60 -7.75
C SER A 86 -1.81 -18.49 -9.28
N VAL A 87 -2.56 -17.48 -9.75
CA VAL A 87 -2.74 -17.22 -11.19
C VAL A 87 -1.47 -16.66 -11.80
N SER A 88 -0.80 -15.72 -11.10
CA SER A 88 0.45 -15.10 -11.54
C SER A 88 1.58 -16.10 -11.70
N ASP A 89 1.69 -17.09 -10.80
CA ASP A 89 2.75 -18.09 -10.85
C ASP A 89 2.70 -18.95 -12.13
N ARG A 90 1.52 -19.03 -12.76
CA ARG A 90 1.28 -19.77 -14.00
C ARG A 90 1.18 -18.89 -15.23
N SER A 91 1.47 -17.59 -15.10
CA SER A 91 1.30 -16.60 -16.16
C SER A 91 2.60 -15.92 -16.52
N ASP A 92 2.66 -15.32 -17.73
CA ASP A 92 3.68 -14.34 -18.10
C ASP A 92 3.56 -13.11 -17.19
N ALA A 93 4.54 -12.91 -16.31
CA ALA A 93 4.52 -11.83 -15.32
C ALA A 93 4.43 -10.43 -15.94
N ARG A 94 5.03 -10.23 -17.12
CA ARG A 94 4.94 -8.97 -17.88
C ARG A 94 3.51 -8.67 -18.29
N LYS A 95 2.88 -9.62 -18.96
CA LYS A 95 1.51 -9.45 -19.47
C LYS A 95 0.52 -9.32 -18.33
N PHE A 96 0.69 -10.12 -17.27
CA PHE A 96 -0.20 -10.12 -16.13
C PHE A 96 -0.19 -8.77 -15.40
N LEU A 97 0.99 -8.24 -15.11
CA LEU A 97 1.15 -6.93 -14.46
C LEU A 97 0.57 -5.80 -15.32
N VAL A 98 0.93 -5.77 -16.62
CA VAL A 98 0.57 -4.66 -17.50
C VAL A 98 -0.93 -4.64 -17.79
N VAL A 99 -1.53 -5.79 -18.06
CA VAL A 99 -2.99 -5.87 -18.30
C VAL A 99 -3.77 -5.44 -17.05
N GLY A 100 -3.38 -5.93 -15.87
CA GLY A 100 -4.00 -5.51 -14.62
C GLY A 100 -3.88 -3.99 -14.38
N LEU A 101 -2.71 -3.40 -14.68
CA LEU A 101 -2.49 -1.96 -14.57
C LEU A 101 -3.33 -1.14 -15.56
N ILE A 102 -3.37 -1.55 -16.84
CA ILE A 102 -4.19 -0.87 -17.86
C ILE A 102 -5.67 -0.90 -17.47
N LEU A 103 -6.19 -2.07 -17.11
CA LEU A 103 -7.60 -2.20 -16.72
C LEU A 103 -7.90 -1.39 -15.44
N SER A 104 -7.01 -1.40 -14.44
CA SER A 104 -7.15 -0.57 -13.23
C SER A 104 -7.18 0.93 -13.58
N ALA A 105 -6.27 1.38 -14.46
CA ALA A 105 -6.19 2.78 -14.87
C ALA A 105 -7.43 3.22 -15.67
N LEU A 106 -7.91 2.39 -16.60
CA LEU A 106 -9.12 2.67 -17.36
C LEU A 106 -10.36 2.71 -16.45
N THR A 107 -10.48 1.77 -15.51
CA THR A 107 -11.60 1.76 -14.55
C THR A 107 -11.54 2.99 -13.64
N MET A 108 -10.36 3.38 -13.16
CA MET A 108 -10.22 4.58 -12.33
C MET A 108 -10.51 5.85 -13.12
N MET A 109 -10.04 5.93 -14.38
CA MET A 109 -10.33 7.05 -15.27
C MET A 109 -11.82 7.20 -15.55
N SER A 110 -12.55 6.08 -15.70
CA SER A 110 -14.00 6.12 -15.96
C SER A 110 -14.79 6.79 -14.84
N VAL A 111 -14.33 6.70 -13.57
CA VAL A 111 -14.97 7.41 -12.46
C VAL A 111 -14.97 8.93 -12.68
N GLY A 112 -13.87 9.49 -13.18
CA GLY A 112 -13.77 10.93 -13.50
C GLY A 112 -14.60 11.37 -14.73
N LEU A 113 -15.01 10.41 -15.57
CA LEU A 113 -15.78 10.69 -16.81
C LEU A 113 -17.29 10.51 -16.62
N ILE A 114 -17.73 9.82 -15.57
CA ILE A 114 -19.16 9.60 -15.32
C ILE A 114 -19.84 10.92 -14.94
N PRO A 115 -20.97 11.26 -15.59
CA PRO A 115 -21.82 12.37 -15.16
C PRO A 115 -22.67 11.94 -13.96
N PHE A 116 -22.15 12.15 -12.74
CA PHE A 116 -22.89 11.87 -11.52
C PHE A 116 -24.12 12.78 -11.39
N GLY A 117 -25.23 12.22 -10.92
CA GLY A 117 -26.49 12.95 -10.70
C GLY A 117 -26.73 13.31 -9.24
N ALA A 118 -27.92 13.86 -8.95
CA ALA A 118 -28.31 14.26 -7.59
C ALA A 118 -28.57 13.07 -6.64
N ASN A 119 -28.70 11.84 -7.13
CA ASN A 119 -28.99 10.68 -6.30
C ASN A 119 -27.68 10.14 -5.69
N GLN A 120 -27.36 10.56 -4.47
CA GLN A 120 -26.15 10.16 -3.75
C GLN A 120 -26.02 8.64 -3.59
N ALA A 121 -27.11 7.94 -3.29
CA ALA A 121 -27.07 6.48 -3.11
C ALA A 121 -26.67 5.76 -4.40
N LEU A 122 -27.17 6.21 -5.55
CA LEU A 122 -26.79 5.67 -6.85
C LEU A 122 -25.32 5.98 -7.17
N ASN A 123 -24.89 7.22 -6.91
CA ASN A 123 -23.48 7.61 -7.10
C ASN A 123 -22.54 6.72 -6.28
N VAL A 124 -22.85 6.53 -4.99
CA VAL A 124 -22.07 5.65 -4.10
C VAL A 124 -22.03 4.21 -4.62
N ALA A 125 -23.18 3.67 -5.05
CA ALA A 125 -23.26 2.32 -5.60
C ALA A 125 -22.39 2.15 -6.86
N VAL A 126 -22.44 3.10 -7.78
CA VAL A 126 -21.63 3.08 -9.01
C VAL A 126 -20.14 3.16 -8.67
N ILE A 127 -19.76 4.11 -7.80
CA ILE A 127 -18.35 4.25 -7.37
C ILE A 127 -17.90 2.97 -6.65
N PHE A 128 -18.72 2.41 -5.76
CA PHE A 128 -18.42 1.16 -5.05
C PHE A 128 -18.12 0.02 -6.02
N CYS A 129 -18.95 -0.20 -7.05
CA CYS A 129 -18.75 -1.23 -8.06
C CYS A 129 -17.43 -1.03 -8.83
N LEU A 130 -17.12 0.21 -9.24
CA LEU A 130 -15.88 0.52 -9.94
C LEU A 130 -14.66 0.34 -9.01
N MET A 131 -14.77 0.73 -7.74
CA MET A 131 -13.72 0.53 -6.74
C MET A 131 -13.51 -0.97 -6.42
N LEU A 132 -14.55 -1.81 -6.44
CA LEU A 132 -14.40 -3.26 -6.37
C LEU A 132 -13.55 -3.80 -7.52
N ILE A 133 -13.81 -3.36 -8.73
CA ILE A 133 -13.04 -3.78 -9.92
C ILE A 133 -11.58 -3.33 -9.77
N VAL A 134 -11.32 -2.07 -9.40
CA VAL A 134 -9.96 -1.57 -9.15
C VAL A 134 -9.26 -2.37 -8.06
N GLY A 135 -9.94 -2.66 -6.95
CA GLY A 135 -9.39 -3.47 -5.86
C GLY A 135 -9.02 -4.89 -6.32
N TRP A 136 -9.90 -5.51 -7.11
CA TRP A 136 -9.64 -6.84 -7.66
C TRP A 136 -8.44 -6.84 -8.61
N LEU A 137 -8.38 -5.90 -9.54
CA LEU A 137 -7.28 -5.76 -10.49
C LEU A 137 -5.96 -5.37 -9.81
N SER A 138 -6.00 -4.61 -8.71
CA SER A 138 -4.82 -4.27 -7.91
C SER A 138 -4.09 -5.51 -7.36
N GLY A 139 -4.78 -6.62 -7.16
CA GLY A 139 -4.18 -7.90 -6.78
C GLY A 139 -3.24 -8.48 -7.85
N MET A 140 -3.32 -8.00 -9.09
CA MET A 140 -2.43 -8.39 -10.19
C MET A 140 -1.05 -7.67 -10.15
N GLY A 141 -0.83 -6.74 -9.22
CA GLY A 141 0.40 -5.94 -9.18
C GLY A 141 1.57 -6.62 -8.46
N TRP A 142 1.38 -7.05 -7.20
CA TRP A 142 2.47 -7.57 -6.37
C TRP A 142 3.00 -8.95 -6.79
N PRO A 143 2.16 -9.97 -7.06
CA PRO A 143 2.63 -11.32 -7.35
C PRO A 143 3.57 -11.41 -8.56
N PRO A 144 3.29 -10.80 -9.73
CA PRO A 144 4.20 -10.85 -10.85
C PRO A 144 5.54 -10.15 -10.57
N CYS A 145 5.56 -9.10 -9.74
CA CYS A 145 6.79 -8.46 -9.31
C CYS A 145 7.66 -9.42 -8.48
N GLY A 146 7.05 -10.15 -7.53
CA GLY A 146 7.74 -11.17 -6.75
C GLY A 146 8.36 -12.26 -7.64
N ARG A 147 7.62 -12.75 -8.62
CA ARG A 147 8.10 -13.71 -9.62
C ARG A 147 9.27 -13.15 -10.45
N ILE A 148 9.14 -11.93 -10.98
CA ILE A 148 10.22 -11.26 -11.72
C ILE A 148 11.47 -11.14 -10.86
N MET A 149 11.33 -10.67 -9.61
CA MET A 149 12.48 -10.52 -8.71
C MET A 149 13.16 -11.86 -8.40
N ALA A 150 12.40 -12.96 -8.30
CA ALA A 150 12.95 -14.29 -8.08
C ALA A 150 13.74 -14.81 -9.27
N HIS A 151 13.33 -14.51 -10.51
CA HIS A 151 14.00 -14.99 -11.72
C HIS A 151 15.19 -14.12 -12.17
N TRP A 152 15.20 -12.81 -11.85
CA TRP A 152 16.21 -11.86 -12.33
C TRP A 152 17.29 -11.50 -11.30
N PHE A 153 17.07 -11.86 -10.01
CA PHE A 153 17.99 -11.53 -8.91
C PHE A 153 18.30 -12.78 -8.08
N SER A 154 19.61 -13.03 -7.88
CA SER A 154 20.08 -14.19 -7.13
C SER A 154 19.71 -14.08 -5.64
N GLN A 155 19.75 -15.21 -4.94
CA GLN A 155 19.37 -15.30 -3.53
C GLN A 155 20.13 -14.28 -2.66
N ASN A 156 21.43 -14.14 -2.89
CA ASN A 156 22.30 -13.27 -2.08
C ASN A 156 21.99 -11.77 -2.24
N GLU A 157 21.49 -11.33 -3.38
CA GLU A 157 21.18 -9.90 -3.63
C GLU A 157 19.68 -9.57 -3.56
N ARG A 158 18.81 -10.60 -3.62
CA ARG A 158 17.37 -10.44 -3.73
C ARG A 158 16.77 -9.66 -2.57
N SER A 159 17.18 -9.95 -1.34
CA SER A 159 16.66 -9.27 -0.15
C SER A 159 16.90 -7.77 -0.20
N PHE A 160 18.11 -7.34 -0.57
CA PHE A 160 18.44 -5.91 -0.72
C PHE A 160 17.65 -5.25 -1.86
N LYS A 161 17.57 -5.93 -3.02
CA LYS A 161 16.80 -5.43 -4.16
C LYS A 161 15.30 -5.33 -3.85
N MET A 162 14.73 -6.31 -3.15
CA MET A 162 13.34 -6.28 -2.70
C MET A 162 13.07 -5.16 -1.69
N SER A 163 14.01 -4.85 -0.81
CA SER A 163 13.85 -3.73 0.14
C SER A 163 13.75 -2.38 -0.59
N ILE A 164 14.61 -2.15 -1.59
CA ILE A 164 14.51 -0.95 -2.44
C ILE A 164 13.20 -0.97 -3.23
N TRP A 165 12.89 -2.10 -3.87
CA TRP A 165 11.66 -2.25 -4.66
C TRP A 165 10.40 -1.97 -3.83
N ASN A 166 10.39 -2.38 -2.57
CA ASN A 166 9.22 -2.19 -1.69
C ASN A 166 8.90 -0.70 -1.43
N THR A 167 9.85 0.22 -1.62
CA THR A 167 9.58 1.66 -1.51
C THR A 167 8.71 2.21 -2.65
N SER A 168 8.52 1.45 -3.73
CA SER A 168 7.73 1.84 -4.89
C SER A 168 6.29 2.21 -4.54
N HIS A 169 5.68 1.51 -3.58
CA HIS A 169 4.30 1.79 -3.18
C HIS A 169 4.15 3.11 -2.42
N THR A 170 5.11 3.48 -1.60
CA THR A 170 5.12 4.79 -0.91
C THR A 170 5.45 5.91 -1.89
N LEU A 171 6.36 5.67 -2.84
CA LEU A 171 6.64 6.60 -3.93
C LEU A 171 5.37 6.86 -4.77
N GLY A 172 4.69 5.81 -5.21
CA GLY A 172 3.45 5.93 -5.97
C GLY A 172 2.36 6.68 -5.19
N GLY A 173 2.17 6.34 -3.91
CA GLY A 173 1.20 7.01 -3.05
C GLY A 173 1.49 8.50 -2.85
N GLY A 174 2.76 8.88 -2.64
CA GLY A 174 3.15 10.29 -2.52
C GLY A 174 3.00 11.05 -3.84
N THR A 175 3.44 10.45 -4.95
CA THR A 175 3.33 11.05 -6.29
C THR A 175 1.87 11.27 -6.70
N LEU A 176 0.94 10.44 -6.24
CA LEU A 176 -0.49 10.62 -6.48
C LEU A 176 -0.96 12.01 -6.03
N GLY A 177 -0.65 12.44 -4.80
CA GLY A 177 -1.05 13.76 -4.28
C GLY A 177 -0.52 14.92 -5.12
N LEU A 178 0.73 14.82 -5.59
CA LEU A 178 1.34 15.84 -6.47
C LEU A 178 0.68 15.88 -7.85
N LEU A 179 0.38 14.71 -8.44
CA LEU A 179 -0.30 14.63 -9.73
C LEU A 179 -1.73 15.17 -9.66
N VAL A 180 -2.44 14.90 -8.57
CA VAL A 180 -3.78 15.45 -8.35
C VAL A 180 -3.71 16.97 -8.24
N THR A 181 -2.78 17.52 -7.46
CA THR A 181 -2.57 18.97 -7.35
C THR A 181 -2.30 19.60 -8.72
N PHE A 182 -1.40 19.01 -9.51
CA PHE A 182 -1.11 19.47 -10.86
C PHE A 182 -2.36 19.41 -11.75
N GLY A 183 -3.10 18.31 -11.68
CA GLY A 183 -4.33 18.13 -12.45
C GLY A 183 -5.42 19.14 -12.11
N VAL A 184 -5.60 19.46 -10.81
CA VAL A 184 -6.54 20.49 -10.36
C VAL A 184 -6.20 21.87 -10.97
N VAL A 185 -4.91 22.23 -10.97
CA VAL A 185 -4.45 23.49 -11.60
C VAL A 185 -4.73 23.51 -13.10
N VAL A 186 -4.42 22.41 -13.80
CA VAL A 186 -4.69 22.28 -15.25
C VAL A 186 -6.18 22.38 -15.55
N PHE A 187 -7.03 21.65 -14.82
CA PHE A 187 -8.48 21.66 -15.02
C PHE A 187 -9.08 23.03 -14.73
N GLY A 188 -8.64 23.68 -13.64
CA GLY A 188 -9.05 25.06 -13.33
C GLY A 188 -8.68 26.05 -14.44
N SER A 189 -7.47 25.94 -15.02
CA SER A 189 -7.03 26.79 -16.14
C SER A 189 -7.82 26.54 -17.43
N MET A 190 -8.42 25.35 -17.57
CA MET A 190 -9.31 24.99 -18.69
C MET A 190 -10.78 25.37 -18.45
N GLY A 191 -11.11 26.00 -17.30
CA GLY A 191 -12.48 26.37 -16.95
C GLY A 191 -13.36 25.20 -16.54
N ILE A 192 -12.77 24.06 -16.12
CA ILE A 192 -13.51 22.90 -15.63
C ILE A 192 -13.82 23.12 -14.14
N GLU A 193 -15.10 23.37 -13.80
CA GLU A 193 -15.52 23.61 -12.42
C GLU A 193 -15.30 22.40 -11.51
N ALA A 194 -15.67 21.20 -11.96
CA ALA A 194 -15.51 19.94 -11.22
C ALA A 194 -14.03 19.48 -11.21
N THR A 195 -13.16 20.24 -10.56
CA THR A 195 -11.70 19.99 -10.53
C THR A 195 -11.30 18.67 -9.85
N TRP A 196 -12.16 18.12 -8.99
CA TRP A 196 -11.96 16.80 -8.36
C TRP A 196 -11.83 15.66 -9.39
N LYS A 197 -12.39 15.80 -10.61
CA LYS A 197 -12.23 14.84 -11.70
C LYS A 197 -10.77 14.63 -12.07
N ALA A 198 -9.92 15.64 -11.88
CA ALA A 198 -8.49 15.56 -12.12
C ALA A 198 -7.83 14.44 -11.28
N ALA A 199 -8.35 14.16 -10.08
CA ALA A 199 -7.83 13.08 -9.22
C ALA A 199 -7.99 11.69 -9.85
N PHE A 200 -8.97 11.50 -10.72
CA PHE A 200 -9.17 10.25 -11.42
C PHE A 200 -8.47 10.22 -12.79
N ILE A 201 -8.50 11.31 -13.53
CA ILE A 201 -8.04 11.36 -14.92
C ILE A 201 -6.52 11.48 -15.03
N MET A 202 -5.90 12.44 -14.33
CA MET A 202 -4.47 12.72 -14.47
C MET A 202 -3.57 11.57 -14.00
N PRO A 203 -3.74 11.00 -12.79
CA PRO A 203 -2.92 9.86 -12.37
C PRO A 203 -3.15 8.61 -13.22
N SER A 204 -4.38 8.39 -13.71
CA SER A 204 -4.69 7.27 -14.60
C SER A 204 -4.01 7.39 -15.96
N ALA A 205 -3.96 8.59 -16.52
CA ALA A 205 -3.23 8.84 -17.78
C ALA A 205 -1.73 8.54 -17.62
N ILE A 206 -1.12 8.98 -16.50
CA ILE A 206 0.28 8.65 -16.20
C ILE A 206 0.46 7.14 -15.95
N ALA A 207 -0.48 6.48 -15.29
CA ALA A 207 -0.42 5.03 -15.09
C ALA A 207 -0.49 4.26 -16.42
N LEU A 208 -1.27 4.73 -17.41
CA LEU A 208 -1.30 4.15 -18.76
C LEU A 208 0.03 4.34 -19.49
N LEU A 209 0.66 5.51 -19.39
CA LEU A 209 2.00 5.74 -19.95
C LEU A 209 3.05 4.83 -19.29
N LEU A 210 2.98 4.67 -17.95
CA LEU A 210 3.84 3.73 -17.22
C LEU A 210 3.56 2.28 -17.60
N ALA A 211 2.32 1.91 -17.90
CA ALA A 211 1.98 0.58 -18.40
C ALA A 211 2.66 0.28 -19.77
N LEU A 212 2.71 1.27 -20.68
CA LEU A 212 3.46 1.14 -21.94
C LEU A 212 4.96 0.98 -21.68
N PHE A 213 5.52 1.78 -20.76
CA PHE A 213 6.92 1.60 -20.33
C PHE A 213 7.16 0.21 -19.76
N CYS A 214 6.28 -0.30 -18.88
CA CYS A 214 6.38 -1.64 -18.31
C CYS A 214 6.31 -2.73 -19.39
N TRP A 215 5.45 -2.57 -20.40
CA TRP A 215 5.38 -3.49 -21.52
C TRP A 215 6.71 -3.58 -22.28
N TRP A 216 7.40 -2.47 -22.45
CA TRP A 216 8.70 -2.42 -23.07
C TRP A 216 9.82 -2.95 -22.17
N ALA A 217 9.84 -2.60 -20.89
CA ALA A 217 10.94 -2.85 -19.97
C ALA A 217 10.91 -4.26 -19.36
N LEU A 218 9.72 -4.79 -19.06
CA LEU A 218 9.58 -6.06 -18.36
C LEU A 218 9.83 -7.28 -19.25
N ARG A 219 10.38 -8.32 -18.66
CA ARG A 219 10.47 -9.68 -19.22
C ARG A 219 10.19 -10.67 -18.10
N ASP A 220 9.51 -11.77 -18.43
CA ASP A 220 9.13 -12.79 -17.44
C ASP A 220 10.38 -13.45 -16.83
N THR A 221 11.20 -14.06 -17.68
CA THR A 221 12.39 -14.80 -17.25
C THR A 221 13.60 -14.46 -18.12
N PRO A 222 14.85 -14.62 -17.62
CA PRO A 222 16.07 -14.49 -18.44
C PRO A 222 16.07 -15.43 -19.64
N GLN A 223 15.60 -16.68 -19.45
CA GLN A 223 15.55 -17.69 -20.50
C GLN A 223 14.68 -17.28 -21.69
N SER A 224 13.62 -16.51 -21.45
CA SER A 224 12.78 -15.94 -22.51
C SER A 224 13.50 -14.92 -23.40
N CYS A 225 14.68 -14.45 -22.94
CA CYS A 225 15.56 -13.52 -23.64
C CYS A 225 16.83 -14.19 -24.21
N GLY A 226 16.96 -15.51 -24.12
CA GLY A 226 18.17 -16.22 -24.53
C GLY A 226 19.34 -16.07 -23.54
N LEU A 227 19.04 -15.83 -22.28
CA LEU A 227 20.00 -15.70 -21.19
C LEU A 227 19.95 -16.94 -20.28
N PRO A 228 21.06 -17.32 -19.64
CA PRO A 228 21.05 -18.40 -18.66
C PRO A 228 20.22 -18.02 -17.41
N PRO A 229 19.77 -18.99 -16.61
CA PRO A 229 19.17 -18.71 -15.30
C PRO A 229 20.08 -17.85 -14.43
N ILE A 230 19.49 -17.03 -13.53
CA ILE A 230 20.28 -16.12 -12.68
C ILE A 230 21.25 -16.87 -11.76
N ASP A 231 20.85 -18.05 -11.29
CA ASP A 231 21.67 -18.87 -10.38
C ASP A 231 22.94 -19.35 -11.08
N GLU A 232 22.86 -19.74 -12.36
CA GLU A 232 24.02 -20.09 -13.20
C GLU A 232 24.86 -18.85 -13.53
N TYR A 233 24.23 -17.76 -13.93
CA TYR A 233 24.91 -16.51 -14.29
C TYR A 233 25.70 -15.91 -13.12
N ARG A 234 25.18 -16.01 -11.89
CA ARG A 234 25.83 -15.50 -10.66
C ARG A 234 26.61 -16.55 -9.90
N ASN A 235 26.59 -17.81 -10.33
CA ASN A 235 27.14 -18.96 -9.60
C ASN A 235 26.64 -19.00 -8.14
N ASP A 236 25.35 -18.73 -7.96
CA ASP A 236 24.68 -18.62 -6.66
C ASP A 236 23.59 -19.69 -6.54
N PHE A 237 23.99 -20.88 -6.10
CA PHE A 237 23.12 -22.04 -5.90
C PHE A 237 22.61 -22.18 -4.46
N SER A 238 22.72 -21.13 -3.65
CA SER A 238 22.30 -21.16 -2.24
C SER A 238 20.81 -21.50 -2.05
N GLY A 239 19.96 -21.11 -3.03
CA GLY A 239 18.54 -21.46 -3.06
C GLY A 239 18.23 -22.89 -3.52
N VAL A 240 19.14 -23.55 -4.21
CA VAL A 240 18.94 -24.90 -4.78
C VAL A 240 19.28 -26.00 -3.77
N LYS A 241 20.08 -25.71 -2.76
CA LYS A 241 20.44 -26.68 -1.70
C LYS A 241 19.26 -27.11 -0.84
N SER A 242 18.14 -26.40 -0.87
CA SER A 242 16.90 -26.83 -0.20
C SER A 242 16.15 -27.97 -0.91
N LYS A 243 16.60 -28.43 -2.10
CA LYS A 243 16.00 -29.58 -2.80
C LYS A 243 16.40 -30.96 -2.25
N LYS A 244 17.31 -31.04 -1.27
CA LYS A 244 17.71 -32.34 -0.65
C LYS A 244 16.95 -32.71 0.63
N GLY A 245 16.07 -31.83 1.13
CA GLY A 245 15.01 -32.22 2.05
C GLY A 245 13.72 -32.00 1.30
N GLU A 246 13.00 -33.05 0.95
CA GLU A 246 11.61 -32.94 0.56
C GLU A 246 10.93 -32.05 1.61
N GLU A 247 10.56 -30.82 1.25
CA GLU A 247 9.64 -30.03 2.07
C GLU A 247 8.37 -30.89 2.12
N GLN A 248 8.21 -31.65 3.20
CA GLN A 248 7.00 -32.42 3.42
C GLN A 248 5.84 -31.47 3.23
N LYS A 249 5.02 -31.75 2.22
CA LYS A 249 3.81 -30.98 1.95
C LYS A 249 2.92 -31.12 3.17
N ILE A 250 2.89 -30.07 4.00
CA ILE A 250 2.02 -30.04 5.17
C ILE A 250 0.57 -30.11 4.64
N PRO A 251 -0.26 -31.05 5.12
CA PRO A 251 -1.67 -31.10 4.75
C PRO A 251 -2.33 -29.74 5.06
N PHE A 252 -3.18 -29.27 4.15
CA PHE A 252 -3.86 -27.98 4.27
C PHE A 252 -4.56 -27.81 5.63
N LYS A 253 -5.20 -28.87 6.15
CA LYS A 253 -5.84 -28.86 7.47
C LYS A 253 -4.85 -28.60 8.60
N THR A 254 -3.71 -29.28 8.62
CA THR A 254 -2.66 -29.08 9.63
C THR A 254 -2.10 -27.69 9.55
N LEU A 255 -1.88 -27.16 8.34
CA LEU A 255 -1.36 -25.83 8.10
C LEU A 255 -2.28 -24.73 8.66
N PHE A 256 -3.57 -24.81 8.40
CA PHE A 256 -4.53 -23.81 8.91
C PHE A 256 -4.89 -24.06 10.38
N VAL A 257 -5.19 -25.29 10.78
CA VAL A 257 -5.71 -25.57 12.12
C VAL A 257 -4.59 -25.51 13.16
N ASP A 258 -3.46 -26.19 12.94
CA ASP A 258 -2.45 -26.35 13.97
C ASP A 258 -1.48 -25.14 14.04
N TYR A 259 -1.06 -24.60 12.89
CA TYR A 259 -0.12 -23.48 12.87
C TYR A 259 -0.78 -22.10 12.93
N ILE A 260 -2.02 -21.94 12.45
CA ILE A 260 -2.71 -20.63 12.44
C ILE A 260 -3.79 -20.58 13.52
N PHE A 261 -4.86 -21.39 13.41
CA PHE A 261 -6.04 -21.22 14.30
C PHE A 261 -5.78 -21.57 15.76
N LYS A 262 -4.94 -22.55 16.07
CA LYS A 262 -4.57 -22.89 17.44
C LYS A 262 -3.47 -22.01 18.02
N ASN A 263 -2.80 -21.21 17.22
CA ASN A 263 -1.70 -20.37 17.66
C ASN A 263 -2.22 -18.99 18.14
N LYS A 264 -2.38 -18.83 19.45
CA LYS A 264 -2.84 -17.58 20.05
C LYS A 264 -2.00 -16.35 19.69
N TRP A 265 -0.71 -16.54 19.45
CA TRP A 265 0.19 -15.43 19.10
C TRP A 265 -0.08 -14.91 17.70
N ILE A 266 -0.43 -15.79 16.75
CA ILE A 266 -0.84 -15.39 15.38
C ILE A 266 -2.12 -14.55 15.44
N TRP A 267 -3.10 -14.90 16.29
CA TRP A 267 -4.30 -14.10 16.47
C TRP A 267 -4.01 -12.73 17.07
N MET A 268 -3.14 -12.66 18.09
CA MET A 268 -2.74 -11.39 18.69
C MET A 268 -2.04 -10.48 17.67
N ILE A 269 -1.14 -11.05 16.85
CA ILE A 269 -0.44 -10.33 15.78
C ILE A 269 -1.43 -9.88 14.69
N ALA A 270 -2.37 -10.74 14.30
CA ALA A 270 -3.39 -10.40 13.31
C ALA A 270 -4.30 -9.25 13.78
N LEU A 271 -4.72 -9.27 15.06
CA LEU A 271 -5.48 -8.17 15.65
C LEU A 271 -4.63 -6.90 15.78
N ALA A 272 -3.37 -6.99 16.23
CA ALA A 272 -2.45 -5.85 16.25
C ALA A 272 -2.33 -5.23 14.85
N ASN A 273 -2.19 -6.06 13.81
CA ASN A 273 -2.12 -5.61 12.43
C ASN A 273 -3.40 -4.90 11.98
N ALA A 274 -4.58 -5.36 12.42
CA ALA A 274 -5.83 -4.68 12.10
C ALA A 274 -5.87 -3.25 12.66
N PHE A 275 -5.45 -3.04 13.91
CA PHE A 275 -5.40 -1.70 14.50
C PHE A 275 -4.29 -0.82 13.91
N VAL A 276 -3.13 -1.38 13.58
CA VAL A 276 -2.07 -0.67 12.83
C VAL A 276 -2.60 -0.20 11.47
N TYR A 277 -3.34 -1.05 10.75
CA TYR A 277 -3.94 -0.72 9.47
C TYR A 277 -5.08 0.30 9.59
N MET A 278 -5.90 0.20 10.65
CA MET A 278 -6.92 1.21 10.96
C MET A 278 -6.29 2.60 11.08
N VAL A 279 -5.21 2.74 11.82
CA VAL A 279 -4.52 4.02 11.99
C VAL A 279 -3.86 4.47 10.70
N ARG A 280 -3.14 3.57 10.00
CA ARG A 280 -2.48 3.88 8.73
C ARG A 280 -3.42 4.46 7.69
N TYR A 281 -4.53 3.77 7.45
CA TYR A 281 -5.49 4.16 6.42
C TYR A 281 -6.47 5.21 6.94
N GLY A 282 -6.80 5.16 8.23
CA GLY A 282 -7.64 6.14 8.89
C GLY A 282 -7.05 7.55 8.85
N VAL A 283 -5.76 7.68 9.13
CA VAL A 283 -5.09 8.98 8.98
C VAL A 283 -4.87 9.33 7.51
N GLY A 284 -4.24 8.42 6.74
CA GLY A 284 -3.78 8.74 5.39
C GLY A 284 -4.92 9.02 4.41
N ASP A 285 -5.99 8.22 4.44
CA ASP A 285 -7.07 8.31 3.45
C ASP A 285 -8.12 9.38 3.81
N TRP A 286 -8.27 9.73 5.10
CA TRP A 286 -9.22 10.76 5.56
C TRP A 286 -8.60 12.15 5.75
N ALA A 287 -7.27 12.27 5.75
CA ALA A 287 -6.60 13.56 5.91
C ALA A 287 -7.06 14.61 4.89
N PRO A 288 -7.18 14.33 3.57
CA PRO A 288 -7.65 15.33 2.62
C PRO A 288 -9.05 15.85 2.93
N ILE A 289 -9.95 14.97 3.39
CA ILE A 289 -11.34 15.32 3.70
C ILE A 289 -11.37 16.18 4.98
N TYR A 290 -10.70 15.74 6.05
CA TYR A 290 -10.64 16.45 7.32
C TYR A 290 -10.04 17.86 7.17
N LEU A 291 -8.91 17.97 6.48
CA LEU A 291 -8.17 19.22 6.37
C LEU A 291 -8.93 20.27 5.55
N GLN A 292 -9.70 19.85 4.54
CA GLN A 292 -10.48 20.76 3.72
C GLN A 292 -11.82 21.10 4.37
N GLU A 293 -12.53 20.12 4.96
CA GLU A 293 -13.81 20.35 5.65
C GLU A 293 -13.66 21.27 6.86
N MET A 294 -12.53 21.20 7.57
CA MET A 294 -12.25 22.03 8.74
C MET A 294 -11.56 23.36 8.37
N ASP A 295 -11.48 23.73 7.09
CA ASP A 295 -10.83 24.93 6.58
C ASP A 295 -9.39 25.14 7.08
N ILE A 296 -8.69 24.05 7.45
CA ILE A 296 -7.30 24.10 7.93
C ILE A 296 -6.34 24.33 6.76
N MET A 297 -6.60 23.69 5.64
CA MET A 297 -5.75 23.70 4.45
C MET A 297 -6.58 23.74 3.16
N THR A 298 -6.04 24.44 2.17
CA THR A 298 -6.55 24.38 0.80
C THR A 298 -6.36 22.98 0.20
N ALA A 299 -7.07 22.65 -0.86
CA ALA A 299 -6.90 21.38 -1.57
C ALA A 299 -5.46 21.11 -1.99
N LYS A 300 -4.72 22.14 -2.43
CA LYS A 300 -3.30 22.05 -2.80
C LYS A 300 -2.43 21.69 -1.59
N GLU A 301 -2.62 22.36 -0.45
CA GLU A 301 -1.86 22.11 0.78
C GLU A 301 -2.18 20.74 1.35
N SER A 302 -3.44 20.32 1.33
CA SER A 302 -3.93 19.01 1.77
C SER A 302 -3.34 17.86 0.94
N ASN A 303 -3.30 18.01 -0.39
CA ASN A 303 -2.68 17.03 -1.27
C ASN A 303 -1.17 16.93 -1.07
N LEU A 304 -0.50 18.06 -0.79
CA LEU A 304 0.92 18.07 -0.42
C LEU A 304 1.15 17.36 0.92
N ALA A 305 0.30 17.60 1.91
CA ALA A 305 0.37 16.92 3.21
C ALA A 305 0.20 15.40 3.05
N PHE A 306 -0.74 14.95 2.22
CA PHE A 306 -0.91 13.55 1.85
C PHE A 306 0.35 12.97 1.17
N ALA A 307 0.97 13.72 0.26
CA ALA A 307 2.20 13.31 -0.41
C ALA A 307 3.36 13.16 0.60
N LEU A 308 3.57 14.15 1.46
CA LEU A 308 4.64 14.15 2.47
C LEU A 308 4.45 13.02 3.49
N HIS A 309 3.21 12.77 3.93
CA HIS A 309 2.88 11.60 4.78
C HIS A 309 3.35 10.28 4.15
N ASN A 310 3.08 10.08 2.86
CA ASN A 310 3.51 8.86 2.16
C ASN A 310 5.03 8.81 1.99
N TYR A 311 5.67 9.89 1.54
CA TYR A 311 7.13 9.92 1.34
C TYR A 311 7.92 9.70 2.62
N ALA A 312 7.45 10.23 3.76
CA ALA A 312 8.06 10.01 5.06
C ALA A 312 8.12 8.53 5.46
N GLY A 313 7.22 7.70 4.93
CA GLY A 313 7.22 6.25 5.13
C GLY A 313 8.44 5.53 4.56
N ILE A 314 9.12 6.10 3.56
CA ILE A 314 10.31 5.49 2.93
C ILE A 314 11.45 5.39 3.96
N PRO A 315 11.99 6.50 4.50
CA PRO A 315 13.02 6.43 5.52
C PRO A 315 12.53 5.79 6.81
N GLY A 316 11.26 6.00 7.18
CA GLY A 316 10.69 5.45 8.41
C GLY A 316 10.71 3.92 8.47
N THR A 317 10.35 3.25 7.39
CA THR A 317 10.43 1.78 7.30
C THR A 317 11.86 1.27 7.47
N ILE A 318 12.83 1.92 6.83
CA ILE A 318 14.25 1.56 6.91
C ILE A 318 14.77 1.75 8.33
N VAL A 319 14.48 2.89 8.95
CA VAL A 319 14.90 3.19 10.33
C VAL A 319 14.29 2.22 11.33
N CYS A 320 13.01 1.88 11.19
CA CYS A 320 12.34 0.91 12.06
C CYS A 320 12.99 -0.48 11.97
N GLY A 321 13.27 -0.97 10.77
CA GLY A 321 13.98 -2.24 10.55
C GLY A 321 15.41 -2.21 11.10
N TRP A 322 16.13 -1.10 10.93
CA TRP A 322 17.46 -0.91 11.49
C TRP A 322 17.46 -0.91 13.04
N ILE A 323 16.49 -0.22 13.65
CA ILE A 323 16.31 -0.22 15.11
C ILE A 323 16.04 -1.65 15.61
N SER A 324 15.16 -2.40 14.94
CA SER A 324 14.88 -3.79 15.27
C SER A 324 16.14 -4.65 15.32
N THR A 325 16.98 -4.56 14.29
CA THR A 325 18.21 -5.36 14.19
C THR A 325 19.29 -4.90 15.15
N LYS A 326 19.56 -3.60 15.23
CA LYS A 326 20.68 -3.06 15.99
C LYS A 326 20.46 -3.06 17.50
N PHE A 327 19.28 -2.64 17.95
CA PHE A 327 19.00 -2.47 19.38
C PHE A 327 18.21 -3.63 20.00
N PHE A 328 17.40 -4.33 19.19
CA PHE A 328 16.51 -5.37 19.68
C PHE A 328 16.82 -6.77 19.15
N LYS A 329 18.00 -6.97 18.52
CA LYS A 329 18.48 -8.28 18.04
C LYS A 329 17.49 -8.97 17.08
N GLY A 330 16.81 -8.20 16.23
CA GLY A 330 15.82 -8.69 15.28
C GLY A 330 14.40 -8.90 15.85
N ARG A 331 14.15 -8.57 17.12
CA ARG A 331 12.79 -8.60 17.69
C ARG A 331 11.94 -7.51 17.05
N CYS A 332 10.68 -7.84 16.73
CA CYS A 332 9.76 -6.95 16.04
C CYS A 332 8.84 -6.17 17.01
N ALA A 333 8.46 -6.78 18.14
CA ALA A 333 7.50 -6.18 19.06
C ALA A 333 7.98 -4.86 19.71
N PRO A 334 9.22 -4.73 20.25
CA PRO A 334 9.65 -3.48 20.87
C PRO A 334 9.68 -2.28 19.91
N PRO A 335 10.26 -2.36 18.68
CA PRO A 335 10.16 -1.27 17.73
C PRO A 335 8.71 -0.92 17.36
N ASN A 336 7.83 -1.92 17.21
CA ASN A 336 6.41 -1.66 16.93
C ASN A 336 5.76 -0.80 18.02
N ILE A 337 6.04 -1.06 19.29
CA ILE A 337 5.52 -0.29 20.42
C ILE A 337 6.03 1.15 20.38
N ILE A 338 7.35 1.35 20.18
CA ILE A 338 7.97 2.68 20.11
C ILE A 338 7.39 3.49 18.96
N PHE A 339 7.31 2.90 17.77
CA PHE A 339 6.80 3.57 16.58
C PHE A 339 5.31 3.86 16.69
N MET A 340 4.49 2.93 17.22
CA MET A 340 3.07 3.20 17.48
C MET A 340 2.85 4.26 18.54
N GLY A 341 3.73 4.37 19.55
CA GLY A 341 3.73 5.47 20.50
C GLY A 341 3.99 6.82 19.85
N ALA A 342 4.96 6.88 18.93
CA ALA A 342 5.22 8.07 18.12
C ALA A 342 4.06 8.40 17.16
N VAL A 343 3.40 7.39 16.60
CA VAL A 343 2.17 7.55 15.81
C VAL A 343 1.03 8.15 16.66
N LEU A 344 0.83 7.66 17.88
CA LEU A 344 -0.15 8.23 18.82
C LEU A 344 0.16 9.72 19.09
N LEU A 345 1.41 10.04 19.40
CA LEU A 345 1.83 11.44 19.60
C LEU A 345 1.56 12.29 18.36
N GLY A 346 1.95 11.81 17.17
CA GLY A 346 1.67 12.49 15.91
C GLY A 346 0.19 12.70 15.66
N THR A 347 -0.65 11.71 15.99
CA THR A 347 -2.11 11.79 15.85
C THR A 347 -2.69 12.84 16.79
N LEU A 348 -2.22 12.93 18.02
CA LEU A 348 -2.65 13.93 18.99
C LEU A 348 -2.22 15.35 18.58
N VAL A 349 -0.98 15.52 18.11
CA VAL A 349 -0.48 16.81 17.59
C VAL A 349 -1.29 17.24 16.36
N TYR A 350 -1.55 16.31 15.44
CA TYR A 350 -2.35 16.55 14.23
C TYR A 350 -3.78 16.98 14.58
N TRP A 351 -4.44 16.28 15.51
CA TRP A 351 -5.79 16.61 15.97
C TRP A 351 -5.88 17.94 16.70
N GLN A 352 -4.93 18.19 17.63
CA GLN A 352 -4.96 19.35 18.52
C GLN A 352 -4.18 20.55 17.96
N ALA A 353 -3.77 20.52 16.68
CA ALA A 353 -2.94 21.54 16.07
C ALA A 353 -3.49 22.97 16.25
N GLY A 354 -4.79 23.18 16.06
CA GLY A 354 -5.45 24.46 16.24
C GLY A 354 -5.44 24.93 17.70
N ASN A 355 -5.73 24.05 18.65
CA ASN A 355 -5.69 24.39 20.08
C ASN A 355 -4.27 24.71 20.53
N ILE A 356 -3.27 23.90 20.14
CA ILE A 356 -1.86 24.14 20.46
C ILE A 356 -1.40 25.49 19.89
N ALA A 357 -1.75 25.78 18.64
CA ALA A 357 -1.42 27.05 18.00
C ALA A 357 -2.03 28.27 18.71
N GLY A 358 -3.28 28.14 19.18
CA GLY A 358 -3.96 29.18 19.96
C GLY A 358 -3.33 29.47 21.33
N PHE A 359 -2.63 28.48 21.93
CA PHE A 359 -1.83 28.72 23.14
C PHE A 359 -0.48 29.38 22.83
N MET A 360 0.05 29.20 21.61
CA MET A 360 1.38 29.70 21.23
C MET A 360 1.37 31.13 20.65
N ALA A 361 0.24 31.57 20.11
CA ALA A 361 0.11 32.89 19.48
C ALA A 361 -1.28 33.48 19.72
N ALA A 362 -1.35 34.82 19.81
CA ALA A 362 -2.61 35.56 19.95
C ALA A 362 -3.13 36.10 18.59
N ASP A 363 -2.23 36.30 17.64
CA ASP A 363 -2.59 36.78 16.29
C ASP A 363 -3.16 35.65 15.42
N ALA A 364 -4.29 35.91 14.77
CA ALA A 364 -4.99 34.91 13.95
C ALA A 364 -4.14 34.36 12.79
N ALA A 365 -3.32 35.19 12.16
CA ALA A 365 -2.45 34.77 11.06
C ALA A 365 -1.34 33.85 11.57
N ALA A 366 -0.73 34.19 12.74
CA ALA A 366 0.26 33.37 13.41
C ALA A 366 -0.32 32.02 13.88
N VAL A 367 -1.54 32.02 14.45
CA VAL A 367 -2.26 30.81 14.84
C VAL A 367 -2.49 29.89 13.63
N SER A 368 -2.95 30.45 12.51
CA SER A 368 -3.15 29.66 11.27
C SER A 368 -1.84 29.07 10.76
N ALA A 369 -0.76 29.85 10.71
CA ALA A 369 0.55 29.39 10.24
C ALA A 369 1.12 28.28 11.14
N ILE A 370 1.07 28.44 12.47
CA ILE A 370 1.51 27.44 13.44
C ILE A 370 0.67 26.18 13.37
N SER A 371 -0.67 26.31 13.25
CA SER A 371 -1.57 25.19 13.10
C SER A 371 -1.20 24.35 11.85
N LYS A 372 -1.01 24.99 10.70
CA LYS A 372 -0.58 24.30 9.48
C LYS A 372 0.77 23.59 9.66
N ALA A 373 1.73 24.24 10.29
CA ALA A 373 3.05 23.65 10.56
C ALA A 373 2.94 22.40 11.45
N LEU A 374 2.11 22.44 12.49
CA LEU A 374 1.84 21.31 13.38
C LEU A 374 1.12 20.16 12.66
N VAL A 375 0.19 20.47 11.78
CA VAL A 375 -0.48 19.47 10.93
C VAL A 375 0.53 18.78 10.02
N TYR A 376 1.39 19.53 9.31
CA TYR A 376 2.45 18.93 8.50
C TYR A 376 3.39 18.07 9.34
N PHE A 377 3.82 18.57 10.48
CA PHE A 377 4.67 17.80 11.40
C PHE A 377 4.00 16.50 11.86
N GLY A 378 2.74 16.57 12.32
CA GLY A 378 1.99 15.41 12.77
C GLY A 378 1.83 14.36 11.68
N LEU A 379 1.43 14.77 10.47
CA LEU A 379 1.26 13.86 9.33
C LEU A 379 2.58 13.23 8.85
N ILE A 380 3.68 14.01 8.83
CA ILE A 380 5.01 13.50 8.50
C ILE A 380 5.48 12.51 9.56
N LEU A 381 5.30 12.82 10.85
CA LEU A 381 5.65 11.93 11.96
C LEU A 381 4.86 10.62 11.90
N ILE A 382 3.55 10.70 11.68
CA ILE A 382 2.70 9.51 11.50
C ILE A 382 3.19 8.70 10.29
N GLY A 383 3.39 9.36 9.14
CA GLY A 383 3.88 8.70 7.93
C GLY A 383 5.22 8.02 8.13
N PHE A 384 6.18 8.69 8.79
CA PHE A 384 7.48 8.12 9.11
C PHE A 384 7.36 6.88 10.02
N CYS A 385 6.49 6.93 11.02
CA CYS A 385 6.43 5.89 12.04
C CYS A 385 5.50 4.73 11.69
N ILE A 386 4.44 4.90 10.88
CA ILE A 386 3.41 3.86 10.70
C ILE A 386 3.85 2.69 9.80
N TYR A 387 4.68 2.95 8.79
CA TYR A 387 5.09 1.92 7.82
C TYR A 387 6.07 0.89 8.39
N GLY A 388 6.81 1.24 9.45
CA GLY A 388 7.65 0.31 10.20
C GLY A 388 6.84 -0.82 10.84
N PRO A 389 5.87 -0.54 11.71
CA PRO A 389 4.95 -1.52 12.29
C PRO A 389 4.22 -2.36 11.24
N VAL A 390 3.75 -1.76 10.14
CA VAL A 390 3.12 -2.49 9.02
C VAL A 390 4.03 -3.61 8.48
N ALA A 391 5.33 -3.35 8.35
CA ALA A 391 6.30 -4.33 7.89
C ALA A 391 6.66 -5.34 8.99
N LEU A 392 6.99 -4.87 10.19
CA LEU A 392 7.50 -5.72 11.27
C LEU A 392 6.44 -6.65 11.85
N VAL A 393 5.16 -6.25 11.92
CA VAL A 393 4.05 -7.13 12.36
C VAL A 393 3.93 -8.35 11.44
N SER A 394 4.07 -8.13 10.12
CA SER A 394 4.06 -9.23 9.15
C SER A 394 5.29 -10.17 9.33
N ILE A 395 6.48 -9.60 9.53
CA ILE A 395 7.70 -10.37 9.79
C ILE A 395 7.59 -11.16 11.09
N GLN A 396 7.01 -10.58 12.13
CA GLN A 396 6.79 -11.26 13.41
C GLN A 396 5.93 -12.52 13.24
N ALA A 397 4.89 -12.46 12.42
CA ALA A 397 4.06 -13.64 12.12
C ALA A 397 4.85 -14.75 11.41
N LEU A 398 5.74 -14.38 10.49
CA LEU A 398 6.60 -15.35 9.79
C LEU A 398 7.54 -16.09 10.75
N ASN A 399 8.01 -15.41 11.79
CA ASN A 399 8.95 -15.98 12.77
C ASN A 399 8.28 -16.98 13.74
N LEU A 400 6.95 -17.03 13.80
CA LEU A 400 6.19 -17.90 14.72
C LEU A 400 5.75 -19.22 14.11
N VAL A 401 6.03 -19.45 12.84
CA VAL A 401 5.61 -20.65 12.11
C VAL A 401 6.78 -21.24 11.32
N PRO A 402 6.75 -22.55 11.01
CA PRO A 402 7.73 -23.15 10.10
C PRO A 402 7.74 -22.47 8.74
N LYS A 403 8.87 -22.53 8.02
CA LYS A 403 9.06 -21.87 6.70
C LYS A 403 7.97 -22.21 5.70
N ASN A 404 7.51 -23.45 5.66
CA ASN A 404 6.43 -23.93 4.78
C ASN A 404 5.01 -23.49 5.19
N ALA A 405 4.83 -22.88 6.38
CA ALA A 405 3.59 -22.24 6.82
C ALA A 405 3.66 -20.69 6.79
N ALA A 406 4.82 -20.11 6.49
CA ALA A 406 5.09 -18.68 6.53
C ALA A 406 4.13 -17.87 5.62
N GLY A 407 3.92 -18.32 4.39
CA GLY A 407 3.02 -17.66 3.44
C GLY A 407 1.57 -17.60 3.94
N THR A 408 1.10 -18.68 4.57
CA THR A 408 -0.27 -18.75 5.12
C THR A 408 -0.43 -17.83 6.33
N ALA A 409 0.58 -17.78 7.22
CA ALA A 409 0.57 -16.87 8.37
C ALA A 409 0.57 -15.40 7.92
N ALA A 410 1.42 -15.03 6.96
CA ALA A 410 1.43 -13.68 6.39
C ALA A 410 0.11 -13.33 5.69
N GLY A 411 -0.49 -14.29 4.97
CA GLY A 411 -1.79 -14.14 4.33
C GLY A 411 -2.91 -13.91 5.35
N PHE A 412 -2.94 -14.68 6.43
CA PHE A 412 -3.92 -14.54 7.51
C PHE A 412 -3.82 -13.18 8.21
N VAL A 413 -2.60 -12.79 8.61
CA VAL A 413 -2.35 -11.47 9.24
C VAL A 413 -2.68 -10.34 8.27
N GLY A 414 -2.34 -10.50 6.99
CA GLY A 414 -2.69 -9.55 5.94
C GLY A 414 -4.20 -9.40 5.72
N LEU A 415 -4.95 -10.50 5.81
CA LEU A 415 -6.42 -10.48 5.71
C LEU A 415 -7.03 -9.62 6.83
N PHE A 416 -6.57 -9.78 8.07
CA PHE A 416 -7.01 -8.95 9.19
C PHE A 416 -6.67 -7.47 8.98
N GLY A 417 -5.46 -7.18 8.47
CA GLY A 417 -5.07 -5.81 8.14
C GLY A 417 -5.99 -5.17 7.11
N TYR A 418 -6.21 -5.83 5.97
CA TYR A 418 -7.01 -5.23 4.89
C TYR A 418 -8.51 -5.32 5.11
N LEU A 419 -9.03 -6.45 5.60
CA LEU A 419 -10.48 -6.62 5.75
C LEU A 419 -10.98 -5.92 7.02
N LEU A 420 -10.42 -6.28 8.18
CA LEU A 420 -10.85 -5.70 9.45
C LEU A 420 -10.31 -4.28 9.64
N GLY A 421 -8.99 -4.09 9.52
CA GLY A 421 -8.33 -2.82 9.81
C GLY A 421 -8.66 -1.73 8.78
N ASP A 422 -8.44 -2.01 7.51
CA ASP A 422 -8.62 -1.03 6.44
C ASP A 422 -10.09 -0.90 6.00
N ALA A 423 -10.75 -1.98 5.57
CA ALA A 423 -12.11 -1.88 5.03
C ALA A 423 -13.14 -1.55 6.11
N ILE A 424 -13.16 -2.32 7.21
CA ILE A 424 -14.22 -2.20 8.22
C ILE A 424 -13.92 -1.03 9.16
N LEU A 425 -12.78 -1.05 9.86
CA LEU A 425 -12.50 -0.06 10.91
C LEU A 425 -12.12 1.31 10.34
N SER A 426 -11.22 1.36 9.34
CA SER A 426 -10.75 2.63 8.80
C SER A 426 -11.75 3.30 7.86
N LYS A 427 -12.50 2.56 7.06
CA LYS A 427 -13.36 3.15 6.03
C LYS A 427 -14.82 3.15 6.41
N LEU A 428 -15.41 1.97 6.67
CA LEU A 428 -16.83 1.91 7.01
C LEU A 428 -17.12 2.60 8.36
N LEU A 429 -16.44 2.17 9.43
CA LEU A 429 -16.69 2.72 10.76
C LEU A 429 -16.32 4.21 10.83
N MET A 430 -15.11 4.60 10.40
CA MET A 430 -14.69 6.00 10.49
C MET A 430 -15.52 6.92 9.59
N GLY A 431 -15.91 6.48 8.38
CA GLY A 431 -16.79 7.27 7.52
C GLY A 431 -18.14 7.54 8.17
N THR A 432 -18.75 6.51 8.76
CA THR A 432 -19.99 6.64 9.50
C THR A 432 -19.84 7.54 10.75
N VAL A 433 -18.79 7.33 11.54
CA VAL A 433 -18.53 8.13 12.75
C VAL A 433 -18.23 9.59 12.41
N ALA A 434 -17.42 9.85 11.38
CA ALA A 434 -17.14 11.22 10.93
C ALA A 434 -18.41 11.93 10.45
N GLN A 435 -19.34 11.19 9.83
CA GLN A 435 -20.64 11.72 9.38
C GLN A 435 -21.58 12.03 10.56
N THR A 436 -21.70 11.12 11.53
CA THR A 436 -22.72 11.18 12.59
C THR A 436 -22.25 11.87 13.86
N SER A 437 -20.99 11.67 14.25
CA SER A 437 -20.42 12.09 15.53
C SER A 437 -19.26 13.09 15.39
N GLY A 438 -18.86 13.36 14.14
CA GLY A 438 -17.81 14.33 13.81
C GLY A 438 -16.37 13.84 14.03
N TRP A 439 -15.43 14.71 13.67
CA TRP A 439 -14.00 14.40 13.66
C TRP A 439 -13.39 14.17 15.03
N GLY A 440 -13.92 14.82 16.09
CA GLY A 440 -13.42 14.62 17.45
C GLY A 440 -13.49 13.15 17.89
N VAL A 441 -14.64 12.49 17.69
CA VAL A 441 -14.81 11.06 18.00
C VAL A 441 -13.95 10.19 17.09
N THR A 442 -13.78 10.57 15.82
CA THR A 442 -12.92 9.87 14.87
C THR A 442 -11.46 9.85 15.35
N PHE A 443 -10.94 10.98 15.84
CA PHE A 443 -9.57 11.04 16.39
C PHE A 443 -9.41 10.28 17.70
N ILE A 444 -10.45 10.25 18.54
CA ILE A 444 -10.45 9.39 19.75
C ILE A 444 -10.32 7.92 19.36
N LEU A 445 -11.07 7.47 18.35
CA LEU A 445 -10.99 6.09 17.86
C LEU A 445 -9.60 5.76 17.29
N LEU A 446 -8.97 6.68 16.54
CA LEU A 446 -7.61 6.50 16.02
C LEU A 446 -6.58 6.42 17.14
N SER A 447 -6.72 7.27 18.16
CA SER A 447 -5.85 7.26 19.34
C SER A 447 -6.01 5.97 20.13
N ALA A 448 -7.25 5.53 20.36
CA ALA A 448 -7.56 4.25 21.01
C ALA A 448 -6.99 3.07 20.20
N ALA A 449 -7.12 3.08 18.87
CA ALA A 449 -6.55 2.04 18.01
C ALA A 449 -5.03 1.97 18.12
N SER A 450 -4.35 3.12 18.21
CA SER A 450 -2.89 3.17 18.42
C SER A 450 -2.50 2.55 19.78
N VAL A 451 -3.23 2.86 20.84
CA VAL A 451 -3.00 2.28 22.19
C VAL A 451 -3.26 0.78 22.20
N ILE A 452 -4.35 0.32 21.56
CA ILE A 452 -4.67 -1.11 21.47
C ILE A 452 -3.58 -1.84 20.67
N ALA A 453 -3.10 -1.27 19.55
CA ALA A 453 -2.01 -1.84 18.77
C ALA A 453 -0.73 -1.96 19.63
N MET A 454 -0.36 -0.93 20.39
CA MET A 454 0.78 -0.97 21.33
C MET A 454 0.61 -2.06 22.36
N PHE A 455 -0.56 -2.17 22.99
CA PHE A 455 -0.86 -3.17 23.99
C PHE A 455 -0.75 -4.59 23.41
N LEU A 456 -1.36 -4.85 22.26
CA LEU A 456 -1.27 -6.14 21.59
C LEU A 456 0.17 -6.50 21.20
N CYS A 457 0.94 -5.53 20.67
CA CYS A 457 2.37 -5.74 20.43
C CYS A 457 3.15 -6.03 21.72
N ALA A 458 2.82 -5.38 22.83
CA ALA A 458 3.47 -5.63 24.11
C ALA A 458 3.22 -7.07 24.62
N LEU A 459 2.00 -7.58 24.46
CA LEU A 459 1.69 -8.97 24.78
C LEU A 459 2.51 -9.96 23.97
N THR A 460 2.81 -9.64 22.71
CA THR A 460 3.59 -10.53 21.81
C THR A 460 5.10 -10.53 22.08
N ILE A 461 5.64 -9.66 22.95
CA ILE A 461 7.06 -9.69 23.36
C ILE A 461 7.46 -11.06 23.91
N LYS A 462 6.55 -11.73 24.63
CA LYS A 462 6.80 -13.05 25.20
C LYS A 462 7.01 -14.13 24.12
N SER A 463 6.37 -13.99 22.97
CA SER A 463 6.50 -14.95 21.87
C SER A 463 7.86 -14.85 21.14
N GLU A 464 8.59 -13.76 21.29
CA GLU A 464 9.90 -13.52 20.66
C GLU A 464 11.07 -13.88 21.59
N LYS A 465 10.79 -14.32 22.83
CA LYS A 465 11.83 -14.72 23.80
C LYS A 465 12.19 -16.21 23.73
N ASN A 466 11.39 -16.96 23.00
CA ASN A 466 11.63 -18.39 22.74
C ASN A 466 12.14 -18.57 21.31
#